data_357ca5cbf98485d814d27671b5368e93
#
_entry.id   357ca5cbf98485d814d27671b5368e93
#
_cell.length_a   1.000
_cell.length_b   1.000
_cell.length_c   1.000
_cell.angle_alpha   90.00
_cell.angle_beta   90.00
_cell.angle_gamma   90.00
#
_symmetry.space_group_name_H-M   'P 1'
#
loop_
_entity.id
_entity.type
_entity.pdbx_description
1 polymer ?
#
loop_
_entity_poly.entity_id
_entity_poly.type
_entity_poly.pdbx_seq_one_letter_code
_entity_poly.pdbx_strand_id
1 'polypeptide(L)'
;MQKLKNSPFFTSKRTHFVFMILFPIFICGMTELGQMQSVSELLNFTFTRFGIMVFSTLLITAIFWFVNFLVKRAWIGGLITATLFYAFSCIEYYKYFISGAHFLFSDLAMTKNVADLTQFARLHFNPLLLLSLFLIAAYIVCLWLCDVRIERKFPVRGAISFIIGFVTTISLTVPALFAPVCTVFGIDNTYSYNAFSDEKRFENNNLITNFAVSINQQVTSKVEEPQNYSEELVNSMLDDADVEPVSESSIVKPNIVFIMSESFGDFRQLEGMDVPEGTYDKLDEIKKEAFSGQAIVPTFGGNTVRTEFELMFGLPVKSLNNATIPHSLLPANVEQDTFAQMYKRQGYHTTYLHPFSSSFYGREEVYSEYGFDRLMFIDDLTVPVQKLRDYVDDDTVYRQAEQIMAETDGPDYIHITTMQNHQPYGSDDDTEVGVYLKGIRKSCEELQDFLNRLKESKEPTIVFSLL
;
A
#
# COMPACT_ATOMS: atom_id res chain seq x y z
N MET A 1 1.16 12.68 -44.75
CA MET A 1 0.76 13.43 -43.54
C MET A 1 0.32 14.87 -43.83
N GLN A 2 1.10 15.69 -44.57
CA GLN A 2 0.71 17.06 -44.91
C GLN A 2 -0.59 17.18 -45.72
N LYS A 3 -0.82 16.25 -46.66
CA LYS A 3 -2.08 16.19 -47.41
C LYS A 3 -3.31 15.88 -46.53
N LEU A 4 -3.14 15.05 -45.50
CA LEU A 4 -4.21 14.73 -44.53
C LEU A 4 -4.51 15.94 -43.65
N LYS A 5 -3.49 16.64 -43.17
CA LYS A 5 -3.64 17.84 -42.32
C LYS A 5 -4.39 18.95 -43.05
N ASN A 6 -4.22 19.07 -44.35
CA ASN A 6 -4.89 20.09 -45.18
C ASN A 6 -6.23 19.62 -45.74
N SER A 7 -6.71 18.44 -45.37
CA SER A 7 -8.01 17.96 -45.84
C SER A 7 -9.16 18.78 -45.24
N PRO A 8 -10.29 18.98 -45.96
CA PRO A 8 -11.46 19.69 -45.46
C PRO A 8 -11.99 19.14 -44.14
N PHE A 9 -11.80 17.85 -43.89
CA PHE A 9 -12.21 17.20 -42.64
C PHE A 9 -11.42 17.73 -41.44
N PHE A 10 -10.08 17.72 -41.47
CA PHE A 10 -9.24 18.13 -40.37
C PHE A 10 -9.09 19.66 -40.20
N THR A 11 -9.51 20.44 -41.21
CA THR A 11 -9.53 21.92 -41.11
C THR A 11 -10.89 22.48 -40.70
N SER A 12 -11.92 21.61 -40.63
CA SER A 12 -13.27 22.02 -40.23
C SER A 12 -13.37 22.37 -38.73
N LYS A 13 -13.94 23.54 -38.41
CA LYS A 13 -14.23 23.93 -37.02
C LYS A 13 -15.17 22.93 -36.32
N ARG A 14 -16.09 22.30 -37.05
CA ARG A 14 -16.98 21.26 -36.48
C ARG A 14 -16.19 20.04 -36.06
N THR A 15 -15.27 19.56 -36.89
CA THR A 15 -14.38 18.44 -36.56
C THR A 15 -13.53 18.77 -35.34
N HIS A 16 -12.93 19.97 -35.28
CA HIS A 16 -12.17 20.41 -34.12
C HIS A 16 -13.00 20.35 -32.85
N PHE A 17 -14.21 20.89 -32.87
CA PHE A 17 -15.12 20.90 -31.73
C PHE A 17 -15.49 19.47 -31.29
N VAL A 18 -15.83 18.60 -32.21
CA VAL A 18 -16.17 17.19 -31.94
C VAL A 18 -15.00 16.46 -31.28
N PHE A 19 -13.80 16.56 -31.85
CA PHE A 19 -12.63 15.90 -31.26
C PHE A 19 -12.28 16.44 -29.87
N MET A 20 -12.44 17.74 -29.62
CA MET A 20 -12.17 18.33 -28.31
C MET A 20 -13.17 17.89 -27.24
N ILE A 21 -14.46 17.74 -27.59
CA ILE A 21 -15.51 17.31 -26.64
C ILE A 21 -15.45 15.80 -26.40
N LEU A 22 -15.24 15.00 -27.44
CA LEU A 22 -15.22 13.56 -27.33
C LEU A 22 -13.94 13.02 -26.67
N PHE A 23 -12.85 13.81 -26.64
CA PHE A 23 -11.58 13.38 -26.08
C PHE A 23 -11.68 12.93 -24.62
N PRO A 24 -12.24 13.70 -23.66
CA PRO A 24 -12.36 13.25 -22.29
C PRO A 24 -13.22 11.99 -22.12
N ILE A 25 -14.33 11.90 -22.88
CA ILE A 25 -15.22 10.72 -22.87
C ILE A 25 -14.45 9.49 -23.33
N PHE A 26 -13.69 9.64 -24.43
CA PHE A 26 -12.87 8.57 -24.98
C PHE A 26 -11.77 8.13 -24.01
N ILE A 27 -11.06 9.07 -23.39
CA ILE A 27 -10.01 8.76 -22.40
C ILE A 27 -10.62 8.06 -21.19
N CYS A 28 -11.77 8.50 -20.68
CA CYS A 28 -12.49 7.81 -19.61
C CYS A 28 -12.74 6.34 -19.97
N GLY A 29 -13.34 6.09 -21.14
CA GLY A 29 -13.58 4.72 -21.61
C GLY A 29 -12.31 3.89 -21.76
N MET A 30 -11.21 4.46 -22.27
CA MET A 30 -9.95 3.72 -22.44
C MET A 30 -9.26 3.43 -21.09
N THR A 31 -9.33 4.35 -20.12
CA THR A 31 -8.80 4.16 -18.77
C THR A 31 -9.53 3.01 -18.07
N GLU A 32 -10.86 3.02 -18.09
CA GLU A 32 -11.67 1.98 -17.45
C GLU A 32 -11.56 0.64 -18.20
N LEU A 33 -11.49 0.63 -19.53
CA LEU A 33 -11.27 -0.60 -20.29
C LEU A 33 -9.95 -1.28 -19.93
N GLY A 34 -8.91 -0.48 -19.74
CA GLY A 34 -7.58 -0.99 -19.39
C GLY A 34 -7.54 -1.67 -18.02
N GLN A 35 -8.34 -1.22 -17.06
CA GLN A 35 -8.42 -1.84 -15.73
C GLN A 35 -9.49 -2.94 -15.63
N MET A 36 -10.68 -2.77 -16.18
CA MET A 36 -11.77 -3.76 -16.13
C MET A 36 -11.50 -5.01 -16.97
N GLN A 37 -10.60 -4.93 -17.96
CA GLN A 37 -10.21 -6.02 -18.84
C GLN A 37 -11.39 -6.69 -19.58
N SER A 38 -12.52 -5.99 -19.71
CA SER A 38 -13.76 -6.49 -20.31
C SER A 38 -14.57 -5.36 -20.93
N VAL A 39 -14.82 -5.46 -22.24
CA VAL A 39 -15.71 -4.51 -22.94
C VAL A 39 -17.16 -4.64 -22.45
N SER A 40 -17.60 -5.85 -22.13
CA SER A 40 -18.97 -6.09 -21.65
C SER A 40 -19.18 -5.49 -20.27
N GLU A 41 -18.20 -5.59 -19.38
CA GLU A 41 -18.25 -4.97 -18.06
C GLU A 41 -18.22 -3.46 -18.15
N LEU A 42 -17.35 -2.88 -18.97
CA LEU A 42 -17.33 -1.43 -19.22
C LEU A 42 -18.70 -0.92 -19.73
N LEU A 43 -19.32 -1.61 -20.67
CA LEU A 43 -20.65 -1.23 -21.16
C LEU A 43 -21.72 -1.36 -20.08
N ASN A 44 -21.75 -2.49 -19.37
CA ASN A 44 -22.68 -2.70 -18.26
C ASN A 44 -22.50 -1.61 -17.18
N PHE A 45 -21.28 -1.35 -16.76
CA PHE A 45 -20.99 -0.30 -15.78
C PHE A 45 -21.42 1.08 -16.28
N THR A 46 -21.14 1.41 -17.55
CA THR A 46 -21.51 2.69 -18.15
C THR A 46 -23.02 2.94 -18.08
N PHE A 47 -23.84 1.90 -18.33
CA PHE A 47 -25.30 2.03 -18.28
C PHE A 47 -25.87 1.96 -16.86
N THR A 48 -25.34 1.11 -16.00
CA THR A 48 -25.84 0.92 -14.63
C THR A 48 -25.36 2.01 -13.68
N ARG A 49 -24.15 2.54 -13.90
CA ARG A 49 -23.50 3.57 -13.09
C ARG A 49 -23.20 4.84 -13.91
N PHE A 50 -24.17 5.26 -14.72
CA PHE A 50 -24.00 6.40 -15.62
C PHE A 50 -23.50 7.70 -14.93
N GLY A 51 -24.00 8.00 -13.72
CA GLY A 51 -23.55 9.16 -12.95
C GLY A 51 -22.06 9.13 -12.65
N ILE A 52 -21.51 7.97 -12.30
CA ILE A 52 -20.08 7.76 -12.03
C ILE A 52 -19.25 8.04 -13.29
N MET A 53 -19.67 7.48 -14.43
CA MET A 53 -18.99 7.72 -15.70
C MET A 53 -18.99 9.18 -16.12
N VAL A 54 -20.11 9.91 -15.85
CA VAL A 54 -20.19 11.34 -16.08
C VAL A 54 -19.23 12.10 -15.18
N PHE A 55 -19.19 11.77 -13.88
CA PHE A 55 -18.27 12.41 -12.95
C PHE A 55 -16.80 12.18 -13.34
N SER A 56 -16.40 10.95 -13.66
CA SER A 56 -15.05 10.63 -14.13
C SER A 56 -14.70 11.41 -15.40
N THR A 57 -15.63 11.49 -16.36
CA THR A 57 -15.45 12.27 -17.58
C THR A 57 -15.30 13.78 -17.28
N LEU A 58 -16.04 14.32 -16.32
CA LEU A 58 -15.92 15.73 -15.92
C LEU A 58 -14.56 16.01 -15.27
N LEU A 59 -14.02 15.10 -14.45
CA LEU A 59 -12.67 15.23 -13.89
C LEU A 59 -11.61 15.23 -14.99
N ILE A 60 -11.70 14.29 -15.93
CA ILE A 60 -10.78 14.27 -17.09
C ILE A 60 -10.93 15.56 -17.90
N THR A 61 -12.15 16.05 -18.11
CA THR A 61 -12.42 17.31 -18.82
C THR A 61 -11.75 18.50 -18.11
N ALA A 62 -11.86 18.58 -16.79
CA ALA A 62 -11.20 19.61 -15.99
C ALA A 62 -9.68 19.58 -16.16
N ILE A 63 -9.07 18.40 -16.03
CA ILE A 63 -7.63 18.21 -16.20
C ILE A 63 -7.19 18.50 -17.65
N PHE A 64 -7.94 18.03 -18.64
CA PHE A 64 -7.66 18.30 -20.05
C PHE A 64 -7.65 19.79 -20.37
N TRP A 65 -8.64 20.55 -19.92
CA TRP A 65 -8.69 21.99 -20.13
C TRP A 65 -7.67 22.74 -19.28
N PHE A 66 -7.46 22.33 -18.04
CA PHE A 66 -6.37 22.85 -17.21
C PHE A 66 -5.04 22.82 -17.96
N VAL A 67 -4.65 21.63 -18.47
CA VAL A 67 -3.40 21.46 -19.20
C VAL A 67 -3.40 22.24 -20.51
N ASN A 68 -4.51 22.22 -21.28
CA ASN A 68 -4.59 22.94 -22.55
C ASN A 68 -4.43 24.46 -22.41
N PHE A 69 -4.97 25.05 -21.36
CA PHE A 69 -4.76 26.46 -21.08
C PHE A 69 -3.31 26.78 -20.72
N LEU A 70 -2.55 25.83 -20.19
CA LEU A 70 -1.11 26.01 -19.96
C LEU A 70 -0.31 25.87 -21.27
N VAL A 71 -0.51 24.77 -22.02
CA VAL A 71 0.35 24.42 -23.17
C VAL A 71 -0.06 25.02 -24.51
N LYS A 72 -1.25 25.59 -24.63
CA LYS A 72 -1.82 26.25 -25.81
C LYS A 72 -2.25 25.31 -26.96
N ARG A 73 -1.60 24.17 -27.17
CA ARG A 73 -1.89 23.24 -28.26
C ARG A 73 -2.68 22.03 -27.78
N ALA A 74 -3.86 21.82 -28.33
CA ALA A 74 -4.78 20.75 -27.90
C ALA A 74 -4.17 19.35 -27.94
N TRP A 75 -3.36 19.02 -28.96
CA TRP A 75 -2.73 17.71 -29.05
C TRP A 75 -1.68 17.47 -27.96
N ILE A 76 -0.94 18.54 -27.52
CA ILE A 76 0.03 18.43 -26.42
C ILE A 76 -0.73 18.24 -25.11
N GLY A 77 -1.77 19.04 -24.86
CA GLY A 77 -2.62 18.87 -23.69
C GLY A 77 -3.31 17.51 -23.65
N GLY A 78 -3.78 17.05 -24.82
CA GLY A 78 -4.33 15.70 -24.98
C GLY A 78 -3.31 14.61 -24.68
N LEU A 79 -2.08 14.73 -25.19
CA LEU A 79 -1.01 13.77 -24.92
C LEU A 79 -0.69 13.69 -23.41
N ILE A 80 -0.51 14.82 -22.74
CA ILE A 80 -0.22 14.85 -21.29
C ILE A 80 -1.38 14.24 -20.51
N THR A 81 -2.63 14.61 -20.81
CA THR A 81 -3.81 14.07 -20.12
C THR A 81 -3.95 12.56 -20.38
N ALA A 82 -3.79 12.12 -21.64
CA ALA A 82 -3.87 10.70 -21.98
C ALA A 82 -2.77 9.87 -21.32
N THR A 83 -1.54 10.38 -21.27
CA THR A 83 -0.43 9.70 -20.60
C THR A 83 -0.71 9.54 -19.10
N LEU A 84 -1.24 10.57 -18.46
CA LEU A 84 -1.61 10.52 -17.04
C LEU A 84 -2.64 9.41 -16.78
N PHE A 85 -3.76 9.42 -17.49
CA PHE A 85 -4.84 8.46 -17.24
C PHE A 85 -4.53 7.05 -17.74
N TYR A 86 -3.72 6.90 -18.77
CA TYR A 86 -3.20 5.60 -19.17
C TYR A 86 -2.24 5.01 -18.12
N ALA A 87 -1.37 5.85 -17.54
CA ALA A 87 -0.52 5.43 -16.42
C ALA A 87 -1.36 5.00 -15.21
N PHE A 88 -2.45 5.71 -14.89
CA PHE A 88 -3.40 5.31 -13.86
C PHE A 88 -3.97 3.92 -14.10
N SER A 89 -4.43 3.66 -15.33
CA SER A 89 -4.95 2.34 -15.72
C SER A 89 -3.89 1.23 -15.58
N CYS A 90 -2.65 1.50 -15.98
CA CYS A 90 -1.55 0.54 -15.82
C CYS A 90 -1.22 0.29 -14.34
N ILE A 91 -1.09 1.35 -13.54
CA ILE A 91 -0.77 1.21 -12.11
C ILE A 91 -1.87 0.39 -11.40
N GLU A 92 -3.14 0.72 -11.65
CA GLU A 92 -4.28 -0.02 -11.10
C GLU A 92 -4.22 -1.49 -11.47
N TYR A 93 -4.11 -1.79 -12.77
CA TYR A 93 -4.07 -3.16 -13.26
C TYR A 93 -2.96 -3.98 -12.62
N TYR A 94 -1.73 -3.48 -12.61
CA TYR A 94 -0.61 -4.23 -12.06
C TYR A 94 -0.65 -4.29 -10.53
N LYS A 95 -1.07 -3.21 -9.85
CA LYS A 95 -1.22 -3.23 -8.39
C LYS A 95 -2.27 -4.24 -7.96
N TYR A 96 -3.45 -4.20 -8.57
CA TYR A 96 -4.52 -5.14 -8.26
C TYR A 96 -4.10 -6.59 -8.54
N PHE A 97 -3.44 -6.82 -9.69
CA PHE A 97 -2.93 -8.14 -10.04
C PHE A 97 -1.90 -8.68 -9.03
N ILE A 98 -1.05 -7.83 -8.48
CA ILE A 98 0.03 -8.22 -7.57
C ILE A 98 -0.48 -8.36 -6.12
N SER A 99 -1.27 -7.41 -5.64
CA SER A 99 -1.62 -7.31 -4.21
C SER A 99 -3.09 -7.50 -3.89
N GLY A 100 -3.98 -7.61 -4.91
CA GLY A 100 -5.42 -7.62 -4.72
C GLY A 100 -5.97 -6.31 -4.13
N ALA A 101 -5.19 -5.21 -4.18
CA ALA A 101 -5.57 -3.92 -3.65
C ALA A 101 -5.62 -2.85 -4.73
N HIS A 102 -6.63 -1.98 -4.68
CA HIS A 102 -6.81 -0.88 -5.63
C HIS A 102 -5.83 0.27 -5.42
N PHE A 103 -5.59 1.04 -6.49
CA PHE A 103 -4.73 2.21 -6.45
C PHE A 103 -5.44 3.38 -5.75
N LEU A 104 -4.86 3.84 -4.65
CA LEU A 104 -5.38 4.91 -3.81
C LEU A 104 -4.42 6.11 -3.77
N PHE A 105 -4.92 7.26 -3.35
CA PHE A 105 -4.09 8.46 -3.22
C PHE A 105 -2.95 8.29 -2.21
N SER A 106 -3.17 7.51 -1.14
CA SER A 106 -2.14 7.17 -0.16
C SER A 106 -0.92 6.46 -0.76
N ASP A 107 -1.09 5.72 -1.87
CA ASP A 107 0.01 5.01 -2.54
C ASP A 107 1.04 5.97 -3.16
N LEU A 108 0.66 7.23 -3.40
CA LEU A 108 1.60 8.24 -3.87
C LEU A 108 2.73 8.49 -2.85
N ALA A 109 2.53 8.21 -1.57
CA ALA A 109 3.59 8.27 -0.57
C ALA A 109 4.71 7.26 -0.86
N MET A 110 4.38 6.14 -1.54
CA MET A 110 5.34 5.09 -1.91
C MET A 110 6.14 5.41 -3.19
N THR A 111 5.95 6.57 -3.80
CA THR A 111 6.68 6.94 -5.03
C THR A 111 8.20 7.01 -4.84
N LYS A 112 8.69 7.22 -3.63
CA LYS A 112 10.11 7.16 -3.28
C LYS A 112 10.67 5.72 -3.37
N ASN A 113 9.82 4.71 -3.24
CA ASN A 113 10.16 3.29 -3.20
C ASN A 113 9.87 2.55 -4.53
N VAL A 114 9.74 3.28 -5.64
CA VAL A 114 9.41 2.66 -6.96
C VAL A 114 10.42 1.59 -7.36
N ALA A 115 11.70 1.77 -7.07
CA ALA A 115 12.74 0.79 -7.38
C ALA A 115 12.50 -0.53 -6.61
N ASP A 116 12.15 -0.46 -5.32
CA ASP A 116 11.84 -1.62 -4.49
C ASP A 116 10.54 -2.29 -4.96
N LEU A 117 9.50 -1.48 -5.28
CA LEU A 117 8.23 -1.98 -5.79
C LEU A 117 8.38 -2.74 -7.13
N THR A 118 9.32 -2.33 -7.99
CA THR A 118 9.56 -3.01 -9.27
C THR A 118 10.13 -4.41 -9.11
N GLN A 119 10.75 -4.75 -7.99
CA GLN A 119 11.24 -6.11 -7.69
C GLN A 119 10.07 -7.10 -7.53
N PHE A 120 8.90 -6.64 -7.10
CA PHE A 120 7.68 -7.44 -6.96
C PHE A 120 6.88 -7.53 -8.26
N ALA A 121 7.16 -6.66 -9.25
CA ALA A 121 6.37 -6.55 -10.47
C ALA A 121 6.79 -7.58 -11.51
N ARG A 122 5.94 -8.58 -11.77
CA ARG A 122 6.00 -9.38 -12.99
C ARG A 122 5.11 -8.76 -14.05
N LEU A 123 5.72 -8.26 -15.13
CA LEU A 123 4.97 -7.68 -16.24
C LEU A 123 4.25 -8.79 -17.00
N HIS A 124 2.93 -8.81 -16.90
CA HIS A 124 2.07 -9.67 -17.69
C HIS A 124 1.58 -8.93 -18.95
N PHE A 125 1.57 -9.63 -20.05
CA PHE A 125 1.06 -9.09 -21.29
C PHE A 125 -0.47 -8.94 -21.22
N ASN A 126 -0.93 -7.70 -21.33
CA ASN A 126 -2.35 -7.39 -21.32
C ASN A 126 -2.80 -6.83 -22.68
N PRO A 127 -3.58 -7.58 -23.47
CA PRO A 127 -4.01 -7.17 -24.80
C PRO A 127 -4.89 -5.92 -24.81
N LEU A 128 -5.74 -5.73 -23.79
CA LEU A 128 -6.67 -4.60 -23.73
C LEU A 128 -5.96 -3.30 -23.32
N LEU A 129 -4.95 -3.38 -22.45
CA LEU A 129 -4.06 -2.23 -22.18
C LEU A 129 -3.32 -1.81 -23.47
N LEU A 130 -2.79 -2.75 -24.23
CA LEU A 130 -2.13 -2.43 -25.51
C LEU A 130 -3.12 -1.85 -26.52
N LEU A 131 -4.31 -2.42 -26.64
CA LEU A 131 -5.36 -1.89 -27.52
C LEU A 131 -5.71 -0.45 -27.12
N SER A 132 -5.91 -0.19 -25.84
CA SER A 132 -6.18 1.15 -25.31
C SER A 132 -5.06 2.12 -25.68
N LEU A 133 -3.79 1.72 -25.55
CA LEU A 133 -2.63 2.53 -25.95
C LEU A 133 -2.67 2.89 -27.44
N PHE A 134 -2.92 1.90 -28.31
CA PHE A 134 -3.02 2.13 -29.75
C PHE A 134 -4.15 3.09 -30.10
N LEU A 135 -5.33 2.92 -29.51
CA LEU A 135 -6.49 3.78 -29.75
C LEU A 135 -6.26 5.19 -29.25
N ILE A 136 -5.65 5.35 -28.09
CA ILE A 136 -5.22 6.65 -27.53
C ILE A 136 -4.22 7.32 -28.47
N ALA A 137 -3.19 6.60 -28.91
CA ALA A 137 -2.20 7.15 -29.85
C ALA A 137 -2.84 7.61 -31.16
N ALA A 138 -3.79 6.83 -31.71
CA ALA A 138 -4.54 7.19 -32.90
C ALA A 138 -5.37 8.48 -32.68
N TYR A 139 -6.00 8.61 -31.50
CA TYR A 139 -6.76 9.83 -31.17
C TYR A 139 -5.86 11.07 -31.04
N ILE A 140 -4.69 10.92 -30.43
CA ILE A 140 -3.70 12.00 -30.33
C ILE A 140 -3.21 12.45 -31.71
N VAL A 141 -3.01 11.49 -32.64
CA VAL A 141 -2.68 11.82 -34.04
C VAL A 141 -3.83 12.64 -34.68
N CYS A 142 -5.09 12.30 -34.43
CA CYS A 142 -6.24 13.09 -34.92
C CYS A 142 -6.22 14.52 -34.33
N LEU A 143 -5.97 14.70 -33.04
CA LEU A 143 -5.83 16.02 -32.43
C LEU A 143 -4.65 16.81 -33.02
N TRP A 144 -3.54 16.13 -33.30
CA TRP A 144 -2.38 16.73 -33.95
C TRP A 144 -2.68 17.16 -35.39
N LEU A 145 -3.47 16.39 -36.14
CA LEU A 145 -3.94 16.76 -37.48
C LEU A 145 -4.86 17.98 -37.44
N CYS A 146 -5.72 18.09 -36.45
CA CYS A 146 -6.60 19.26 -36.24
C CYS A 146 -5.82 20.53 -35.84
N ASP A 147 -4.66 20.40 -35.22
CA ASP A 147 -3.77 21.50 -34.73
C ASP A 147 -4.53 22.66 -34.04
N VAL A 148 -5.52 22.32 -33.20
CA VAL A 148 -6.30 23.31 -32.45
C VAL A 148 -5.41 24.06 -31.48
N ARG A 149 -5.54 25.40 -31.48
CA ARG A 149 -4.75 26.29 -30.62
C ARG A 149 -5.64 27.26 -29.85
N ILE A 150 -5.30 27.49 -28.59
CA ILE A 150 -5.96 28.51 -27.75
C ILE A 150 -5.23 29.82 -27.94
N GLU A 151 -5.83 30.73 -28.70
CA GLU A 151 -5.24 32.02 -29.11
C GLU A 151 -5.39 33.15 -28.07
N ARG A 152 -5.41 32.82 -26.79
CA ARG A 152 -5.43 33.83 -25.70
C ARG A 152 -4.01 34.08 -25.19
N LYS A 153 -3.77 35.31 -24.67
CA LYS A 153 -2.48 35.66 -24.05
C LYS A 153 -2.25 34.78 -22.82
N PHE A 154 -0.97 34.48 -22.52
CA PHE A 154 -0.61 33.61 -21.42
C PHE A 154 -1.21 33.99 -20.05
N PRO A 155 -1.23 35.27 -19.61
CA PRO A 155 -1.85 35.64 -18.33
C PRO A 155 -3.31 35.20 -18.21
N VAL A 156 -4.08 35.40 -19.30
CA VAL A 156 -5.50 34.98 -19.33
C VAL A 156 -5.64 33.47 -19.28
N ARG A 157 -4.84 32.75 -20.05
CA ARG A 157 -4.84 31.28 -20.07
C ARG A 157 -4.43 30.74 -18.71
N GLY A 158 -3.37 31.29 -18.12
CA GLY A 158 -2.89 30.91 -16.79
C GLY A 158 -3.94 31.14 -15.70
N ALA A 159 -4.64 32.27 -15.73
CA ALA A 159 -5.74 32.57 -14.81
C ALA A 159 -6.90 31.55 -14.93
N ILE A 160 -7.31 31.22 -16.16
CA ILE A 160 -8.36 30.20 -16.38
C ILE A 160 -7.90 28.84 -15.89
N SER A 161 -6.66 28.43 -16.22
CA SER A 161 -6.10 27.18 -15.73
C SER A 161 -6.06 27.13 -14.21
N PHE A 162 -5.60 28.20 -13.56
CA PHE A 162 -5.60 28.29 -12.11
C PHE A 162 -7.00 28.13 -11.51
N ILE A 163 -8.01 28.81 -12.08
CA ILE A 163 -9.41 28.70 -11.61
C ILE A 163 -9.91 27.26 -11.75
N ILE A 164 -9.68 26.62 -12.89
CA ILE A 164 -10.08 25.21 -13.09
C ILE A 164 -9.42 24.33 -12.03
N GLY A 165 -8.09 24.41 -11.88
CA GLY A 165 -7.35 23.62 -10.90
C GLY A 165 -7.83 23.87 -9.47
N PHE A 166 -8.01 25.14 -9.08
CA PHE A 166 -8.47 25.54 -7.76
C PHE A 166 -9.89 25.01 -7.45
N VAL A 167 -10.84 25.21 -8.38
CA VAL A 167 -12.22 24.71 -8.20
C VAL A 167 -12.23 23.19 -8.10
N THR A 168 -11.50 22.50 -8.97
CA THR A 168 -11.42 21.01 -8.93
C THR A 168 -10.83 20.54 -7.61
N THR A 169 -9.73 21.13 -7.17
CA THR A 169 -9.06 20.75 -5.90
C THR A 169 -10.00 20.98 -4.72
N ILE A 170 -10.60 22.16 -4.59
CA ILE A 170 -11.53 22.44 -3.48
C ILE A 170 -12.74 21.51 -3.51
N SER A 171 -13.30 21.24 -4.69
CA SER A 171 -14.45 20.35 -4.82
C SER A 171 -14.16 18.92 -4.36
N LEU A 172 -12.91 18.46 -4.49
CA LEU A 172 -12.48 17.13 -4.06
C LEU A 172 -12.03 17.09 -2.60
N THR A 173 -11.40 18.15 -2.10
CA THR A 173 -10.73 18.14 -0.78
C THR A 173 -11.59 18.67 0.36
N VAL A 174 -12.61 19.50 0.07
CA VAL A 174 -13.50 20.04 1.09
C VAL A 174 -14.74 19.17 1.24
N PRO A 175 -14.96 18.49 2.38
CA PRO A 175 -16.07 17.55 2.56
C PRO A 175 -17.45 18.15 2.29
N ALA A 176 -17.67 19.38 2.76
CA ALA A 176 -18.94 20.08 2.56
C ALA A 176 -19.26 20.36 1.08
N LEU A 177 -18.26 20.40 0.20
CA LEU A 177 -18.41 20.54 -1.24
C LEU A 177 -18.44 19.18 -1.96
N PHE A 178 -17.72 18.19 -1.45
CA PHE A 178 -17.65 16.87 -2.07
C PHE A 178 -18.90 16.01 -1.78
N ALA A 179 -19.48 16.08 -0.59
CA ALA A 179 -20.65 15.29 -0.22
C ALA A 179 -21.88 15.53 -1.14
N PRO A 180 -22.24 16.78 -1.51
CA PRO A 180 -23.30 17.00 -2.51
C PRO A 180 -22.94 16.42 -3.89
N VAL A 181 -21.68 16.48 -4.31
CA VAL A 181 -21.20 15.86 -5.56
C VAL A 181 -21.41 14.34 -5.52
N CYS A 182 -21.05 13.71 -4.42
CA CYS A 182 -21.28 12.26 -4.23
C CYS A 182 -22.78 11.92 -4.38
N THR A 183 -23.66 12.70 -3.76
CA THR A 183 -25.11 12.48 -3.84
C THR A 183 -25.62 12.61 -5.27
N VAL A 184 -25.20 13.66 -6.00
CA VAL A 184 -25.65 13.95 -7.37
C VAL A 184 -25.24 12.87 -8.37
N PHE A 185 -24.01 12.37 -8.25
CA PHE A 185 -23.45 11.38 -9.18
C PHE A 185 -23.59 9.94 -8.72
N GLY A 186 -24.12 9.69 -7.51
CA GLY A 186 -24.27 8.36 -6.93
C GLY A 186 -22.92 7.73 -6.55
N ILE A 187 -21.96 8.56 -6.12
CA ILE A 187 -20.63 8.14 -5.70
C ILE A 187 -20.71 7.48 -4.32
N ASP A 188 -20.15 6.29 -4.22
CA ASP A 188 -19.95 5.63 -2.94
C ASP A 188 -18.73 6.23 -2.24
N ASN A 189 -18.96 7.05 -1.21
CA ASN A 189 -17.92 7.67 -0.40
C ASN A 189 -17.82 7.05 1.00
N THR A 190 -18.31 5.83 1.18
CA THR A 190 -18.16 5.09 2.42
C THR A 190 -16.70 4.93 2.80
N TYR A 191 -16.42 5.13 4.09
CA TYR A 191 -15.07 4.99 4.59
C TYR A 191 -14.64 3.53 4.53
N SER A 192 -13.44 3.29 4.01
CA SER A 192 -12.91 1.94 3.93
C SER A 192 -12.19 1.57 5.24
N TYR A 193 -12.58 0.45 5.80
CA TYR A 193 -11.97 -0.09 7.02
C TYR A 193 -11.03 -1.27 6.76
N ASN A 194 -11.14 -1.89 5.58
CA ASN A 194 -10.34 -3.05 5.19
C ASN A 194 -10.40 -3.26 3.67
N ALA A 195 -9.61 -4.21 3.16
CA ALA A 195 -9.54 -4.51 1.73
C ALA A 195 -10.91 -4.89 1.12
N PHE A 196 -11.76 -5.61 1.84
CA PHE A 196 -13.09 -5.99 1.33
C PHE A 196 -14.04 -4.80 1.19
N SER A 197 -13.95 -3.81 2.08
CA SER A 197 -14.74 -2.57 1.94
C SER A 197 -14.18 -1.67 0.83
N ASP A 198 -12.87 -1.71 0.57
CA ASP A 198 -12.25 -1.05 -0.58
C ASP A 198 -12.70 -1.67 -1.90
N GLU A 199 -12.72 -2.99 -1.99
CA GLU A 199 -13.22 -3.73 -3.15
C GLU A 199 -14.66 -3.34 -3.47
N LYS A 200 -15.55 -3.44 -2.50
CA LYS A 200 -16.96 -3.07 -2.68
C LYS A 200 -17.15 -1.61 -3.10
N ARG A 201 -16.38 -0.70 -2.53
CA ARG A 201 -16.41 0.72 -2.91
C ARG A 201 -15.90 0.91 -4.33
N PHE A 202 -14.85 0.19 -4.73
CA PHE A 202 -14.31 0.22 -6.08
C PHE A 202 -15.31 -0.29 -7.11
N GLU A 203 -15.97 -1.42 -6.85
CA GLU A 203 -17.06 -1.96 -7.68
C GLU A 203 -18.19 -0.93 -7.90
N ASN A 204 -18.49 -0.12 -6.88
CA ASN A 204 -19.50 0.91 -6.97
C ASN A 204 -19.04 2.15 -7.74
N ASN A 205 -17.74 2.51 -7.70
CA ASN A 205 -17.23 3.78 -8.19
C ASN A 205 -16.50 3.65 -9.51
N ASN A 206 -15.69 2.88 -9.88
CA ASN A 206 -14.63 2.82 -10.90
C ASN A 206 -13.29 3.44 -10.43
N LEU A 207 -12.23 3.26 -11.20
CA LEU A 207 -10.88 3.71 -10.89
C LEU A 207 -10.78 5.21 -10.58
N ILE A 208 -11.25 6.05 -11.51
CA ILE A 208 -11.08 7.51 -11.43
C ILE A 208 -11.87 8.08 -10.25
N THR A 209 -13.10 7.62 -10.08
CA THR A 209 -13.96 8.08 -8.99
C THR A 209 -13.47 7.57 -7.64
N ASN A 210 -13.06 6.29 -7.56
CA ASN A 210 -12.51 5.73 -6.32
C ASN A 210 -11.23 6.46 -5.89
N PHE A 211 -10.36 6.80 -6.84
CA PHE A 211 -9.18 7.61 -6.55
C PHE A 211 -9.55 9.01 -6.06
N ALA A 212 -10.57 9.65 -6.64
CA ALA A 212 -11.07 10.95 -6.17
C ALA A 212 -11.63 10.88 -4.74
N VAL A 213 -12.36 9.80 -4.40
CA VAL A 213 -12.83 9.53 -3.04
C VAL A 213 -11.64 9.35 -2.09
N SER A 214 -10.62 8.63 -2.49
CA SER A 214 -9.43 8.40 -1.66
C SER A 214 -8.65 9.70 -1.38
N ILE A 215 -8.62 10.67 -2.32
CA ILE A 215 -8.08 12.02 -2.07
C ILE A 215 -8.87 12.69 -0.93
N ASN A 216 -10.21 12.71 -1.03
CA ASN A 216 -11.04 13.33 0.00
C ASN A 216 -10.82 12.68 1.36
N GLN A 217 -10.80 11.36 1.42
CA GLN A 217 -10.59 10.59 2.65
C GLN A 217 -9.21 10.87 3.25
N GLN A 218 -8.15 10.89 2.47
CA GLN A 218 -6.79 11.15 2.96
C GLN A 218 -6.65 12.57 3.52
N VAL A 219 -7.22 13.58 2.87
CA VAL A 219 -7.17 14.98 3.31
C VAL A 219 -8.01 15.21 4.57
N THR A 220 -9.09 14.46 4.72
CA THR A 220 -10.02 14.58 5.86
C THR A 220 -9.72 13.62 7.00
N SER A 221 -8.85 12.64 6.77
CA SER A 221 -8.42 11.66 7.76
C SER A 221 -7.51 12.32 8.79
N LYS A 222 -8.11 12.98 9.76
CA LYS A 222 -7.42 13.48 10.95
C LYS A 222 -7.84 12.64 12.14
N VAL A 223 -6.89 12.30 12.98
CA VAL A 223 -7.19 11.79 14.32
C VAL A 223 -7.84 12.92 15.08
N GLU A 224 -9.12 12.76 15.44
CA GLU A 224 -9.84 13.77 16.21
C GLU A 224 -9.48 13.61 17.69
N GLU A 225 -9.22 14.74 18.34
CA GLU A 225 -9.05 14.79 19.78
C GLU A 225 -10.34 14.35 20.47
N PRO A 226 -10.31 13.37 21.40
CA PRO A 226 -11.50 12.97 22.15
C PRO A 226 -12.14 14.14 22.89
N GLN A 227 -13.48 14.19 22.93
CA GLN A 227 -14.23 15.33 23.49
C GLN A 227 -13.86 15.69 24.94
N ASN A 228 -13.38 14.75 25.73
CA ASN A 228 -13.01 14.96 27.12
C ASN A 228 -11.50 14.77 27.37
N TYR A 229 -10.68 14.93 26.31
CA TYR A 229 -9.24 14.78 26.44
C TYR A 229 -8.65 15.88 27.32
N SER A 230 -7.94 15.49 28.36
CA SER A 230 -7.06 16.36 29.14
C SER A 230 -5.93 15.54 29.75
N GLU A 231 -4.80 16.20 30.00
CA GLU A 231 -3.64 15.57 30.64
C GLU A 231 -4.00 15.03 32.03
N GLU A 232 -4.84 15.78 32.76
CA GLU A 232 -5.30 15.36 34.11
C GLU A 232 -6.16 14.07 34.01
N LEU A 233 -7.02 13.95 33.01
CA LEU A 233 -7.85 12.75 32.83
C LEU A 233 -6.96 11.54 32.50
N VAL A 234 -6.00 11.70 31.58
CA VAL A 234 -5.07 10.61 31.23
C VAL A 234 -4.26 10.18 32.45
N ASN A 235 -3.68 11.13 33.17
CA ASN A 235 -2.92 10.84 34.39
C ASN A 235 -3.78 10.14 35.44
N SER A 236 -5.02 10.57 35.65
CA SER A 236 -5.94 9.89 36.58
C SER A 236 -6.25 8.45 36.19
N MET A 237 -6.36 8.15 34.89
CA MET A 237 -6.56 6.79 34.41
C MET A 237 -5.32 5.92 34.60
N LEU A 238 -4.12 6.50 34.51
CA LEU A 238 -2.86 5.81 34.77
C LEU A 238 -2.63 5.57 36.26
N ASP A 239 -3.00 6.53 37.10
CA ASP A 239 -2.91 6.41 38.56
C ASP A 239 -3.89 5.35 39.12
N ASP A 240 -5.06 5.19 38.49
CA ASP A 240 -6.04 4.14 38.82
C ASP A 240 -5.62 2.74 38.35
N ALA A 241 -4.58 2.63 37.49
CA ALA A 241 -4.02 1.35 37.10
C ALA A 241 -3.19 0.79 38.25
N ASP A 242 -3.81 -0.06 39.07
CA ASP A 242 -3.21 -0.71 40.23
C ASP A 242 -2.12 -1.71 39.79
N VAL A 243 -0.92 -1.19 39.49
CA VAL A 243 0.25 -2.01 39.17
C VAL A 243 1.11 -2.15 40.41
N GLU A 244 1.02 -3.28 41.09
CA GLU A 244 1.91 -3.61 42.21
C GLU A 244 3.37 -3.60 41.71
N PRO A 245 4.25 -2.75 42.27
CA PRO A 245 5.64 -2.71 41.84
C PRO A 245 6.34 -4.03 42.21
N VAL A 246 6.81 -4.75 41.20
CA VAL A 246 7.60 -5.96 41.40
C VAL A 246 9.01 -5.57 41.84
N SER A 247 9.54 -6.19 42.90
CA SER A 247 10.89 -5.93 43.41
C SER A 247 11.93 -6.29 42.35
N GLU A 248 12.69 -5.32 41.84
CA GLU A 248 13.71 -5.48 40.80
C GLU A 248 14.78 -6.54 41.12
N SER A 249 15.04 -6.82 42.41
CA SER A 249 16.09 -7.73 42.84
C SER A 249 15.81 -9.21 42.59
N SER A 250 14.60 -9.57 42.18
CA SER A 250 14.19 -10.96 41.93
C SER A 250 13.83 -11.27 40.47
N ILE A 251 13.97 -10.30 39.55
CA ILE A 251 13.57 -10.46 38.17
C ILE A 251 14.75 -10.96 37.33
N VAL A 252 14.63 -12.17 36.80
CA VAL A 252 15.46 -12.61 35.66
C VAL A 252 14.91 -11.93 34.42
N LYS A 253 15.71 -11.09 33.78
CA LYS A 253 15.34 -10.43 32.52
C LYS A 253 15.73 -11.37 31.36
N PRO A 254 14.79 -12.10 30.76
CA PRO A 254 15.07 -12.94 29.60
C PRO A 254 15.27 -12.09 28.34
N ASN A 255 15.94 -12.61 27.33
CA ASN A 255 15.85 -12.06 26.01
C ASN A 255 14.40 -12.17 25.49
N ILE A 256 13.96 -11.15 24.77
CA ILE A 256 12.63 -11.11 24.14
C ILE A 256 12.82 -11.04 22.63
N VAL A 257 12.41 -12.09 21.93
CA VAL A 257 12.43 -12.14 20.47
C VAL A 257 11.01 -12.10 19.96
N PHE A 258 10.67 -11.07 19.25
CA PHE A 258 9.38 -10.91 18.59
C PHE A 258 9.54 -11.18 17.10
N ILE A 259 8.83 -12.16 16.55
CA ILE A 259 8.89 -12.55 15.14
C ILE A 259 7.55 -12.27 14.49
N MET A 260 7.52 -11.40 13.48
CA MET A 260 6.44 -11.28 12.53
C MET A 260 6.85 -11.99 11.24
N SER A 261 6.26 -13.16 10.99
CA SER A 261 6.50 -13.92 9.78
C SER A 261 5.68 -13.35 8.64
N GLU A 262 6.32 -12.60 7.77
CA GLU A 262 5.68 -11.94 6.62
C GLU A 262 5.04 -12.96 5.70
N SER A 263 3.81 -12.66 5.27
CA SER A 263 3.07 -13.49 4.31
C SER A 263 2.86 -14.95 4.76
N PHE A 264 2.79 -15.20 6.06
CA PHE A 264 2.48 -16.52 6.60
C PHE A 264 0.96 -16.68 6.80
N GLY A 265 0.40 -17.82 6.40
CA GLY A 265 -1.00 -18.16 6.62
C GLY A 265 -1.22 -19.67 6.72
N ASP A 266 -2.13 -20.10 7.60
CA ASP A 266 -2.54 -21.51 7.70
C ASP A 266 -3.68 -21.80 6.71
N PHE A 267 -3.33 -22.28 5.53
CA PHE A 267 -4.27 -22.57 4.44
C PHE A 267 -5.19 -23.76 4.71
N ARG A 268 -4.95 -24.56 5.77
CA ARG A 268 -5.87 -25.62 6.20
C ARG A 268 -7.24 -25.05 6.64
N GLN A 269 -7.29 -23.74 6.97
CA GLN A 269 -8.52 -23.06 7.35
C GLN A 269 -9.36 -22.62 6.14
N LEU A 270 -8.83 -22.69 4.92
CA LEU A 270 -9.50 -22.28 3.70
C LEU A 270 -10.28 -23.46 3.10
N GLU A 271 -11.59 -23.27 2.92
CA GLU A 271 -12.45 -24.28 2.32
C GLU A 271 -12.03 -24.60 0.87
N GLY A 272 -11.87 -25.86 0.54
CA GLY A 272 -11.48 -26.31 -0.81
C GLY A 272 -10.00 -26.21 -1.13
N MET A 273 -9.15 -25.80 -0.17
CA MET A 273 -7.71 -25.76 -0.36
C MET A 273 -7.09 -27.15 -0.08
N ASP A 274 -6.36 -27.67 -1.07
CA ASP A 274 -5.58 -28.90 -0.92
C ASP A 274 -4.17 -28.56 -0.41
N VAL A 275 -3.92 -28.87 0.85
CA VAL A 275 -2.65 -28.57 1.52
C VAL A 275 -1.83 -29.88 1.60
N PRO A 276 -0.62 -29.92 1.02
CA PRO A 276 0.25 -31.10 1.09
C PRO A 276 0.52 -31.53 2.53
N GLU A 277 0.51 -32.86 2.75
CA GLU A 277 0.83 -33.46 4.05
C GLU A 277 2.23 -33.01 4.52
N GLY A 278 2.36 -32.72 5.80
CA GLY A 278 3.63 -32.29 6.41
C GLY A 278 3.94 -30.80 6.29
N THR A 279 3.09 -29.99 5.62
CA THR A 279 3.34 -28.54 5.46
C THR A 279 3.44 -27.84 6.81
N TYR A 280 2.57 -28.16 7.76
CA TYR A 280 2.48 -27.49 9.07
C TYR A 280 2.87 -28.40 10.25
N ASP A 281 3.43 -29.59 10.01
CA ASP A 281 3.72 -30.56 11.10
C ASP A 281 4.63 -29.96 12.17
N LYS A 282 5.66 -29.19 11.77
CA LYS A 282 6.58 -28.55 12.72
C LYS A 282 5.91 -27.44 13.52
N LEU A 283 5.01 -26.68 12.89
CA LEU A 283 4.19 -25.70 13.59
C LEU A 283 3.27 -26.37 14.63
N ASP A 284 2.66 -27.49 14.27
CA ASP A 284 1.80 -28.25 15.19
C ASP A 284 2.58 -28.88 16.35
N GLU A 285 3.85 -29.27 16.12
CA GLU A 285 4.78 -29.68 17.19
C GLU A 285 5.07 -28.50 18.15
N ILE A 286 5.41 -27.33 17.61
CA ILE A 286 5.66 -26.11 18.41
C ILE A 286 4.43 -25.75 19.25
N LYS A 287 3.23 -25.77 18.64
CA LYS A 287 1.98 -25.45 19.35
C LYS A 287 1.66 -26.33 20.53
N LYS A 288 2.20 -27.58 20.58
CA LYS A 288 2.00 -28.47 21.72
C LYS A 288 2.82 -28.05 22.94
N GLU A 289 3.90 -27.30 22.74
CA GLU A 289 4.85 -26.88 23.78
C GLU A 289 4.72 -25.38 24.09
N ALA A 290 3.90 -24.63 23.36
CA ALA A 290 3.74 -23.18 23.46
C ALA A 290 2.30 -22.77 23.73
N PHE A 291 2.12 -21.58 24.25
CA PHE A 291 0.82 -20.92 24.21
C PHE A 291 0.53 -20.49 22.76
N SER A 292 -0.63 -20.87 22.24
CA SER A 292 -1.02 -20.53 20.88
C SER A 292 -2.47 -20.06 20.81
N GLY A 293 -2.75 -19.21 19.81
CA GLY A 293 -4.08 -18.68 19.56
C GLY A 293 -4.18 -18.14 18.13
N GLN A 294 -5.27 -17.48 17.83
CA GLN A 294 -5.46 -16.79 16.55
C GLN A 294 -5.33 -15.29 16.77
N ALA A 295 -4.59 -14.62 15.90
CA ALA A 295 -4.51 -13.18 15.84
C ALA A 295 -5.24 -12.65 14.60
N ILE A 296 -5.98 -11.57 14.78
CA ILE A 296 -6.58 -10.82 13.67
C ILE A 296 -5.64 -9.66 13.35
N VAL A 297 -5.16 -9.62 12.13
CA VAL A 297 -4.25 -8.57 11.67
C VAL A 297 -4.98 -7.55 10.78
N PRO A 298 -4.56 -6.27 10.77
CA PRO A 298 -5.24 -5.20 10.04
C PRO A 298 -4.89 -5.16 8.54
N THR A 299 -4.24 -6.21 8.02
CA THR A 299 -3.70 -6.23 6.65
C THR A 299 -4.23 -7.38 5.83
N PHE A 300 -4.37 -7.12 4.52
CA PHE A 300 -4.64 -8.11 3.51
C PHE A 300 -3.91 -7.68 2.22
N GLY A 301 -3.12 -8.59 1.64
CA GLY A 301 -2.47 -8.37 0.35
C GLY A 301 -1.36 -7.30 0.34
N GLY A 302 -0.77 -6.93 1.50
CA GLY A 302 0.30 -5.94 1.61
C GLY A 302 0.11 -4.98 2.79
N ASN A 303 0.86 -3.87 2.80
CA ASN A 303 0.86 -2.88 3.90
C ASN A 303 1.28 -3.45 5.25
N THR A 304 2.31 -4.26 5.26
CA THR A 304 2.92 -4.91 6.43
C THR A 304 3.13 -3.98 7.62
N VAL A 305 3.50 -2.72 7.35
CA VAL A 305 3.68 -1.66 8.37
C VAL A 305 2.45 -1.41 9.26
N ARG A 306 1.25 -1.83 8.85
CA ARG A 306 0.06 -1.73 9.68
C ARG A 306 0.08 -2.76 10.80
N THR A 307 0.45 -4.00 10.48
CA THR A 307 0.63 -5.05 11.47
C THR A 307 1.83 -4.75 12.37
N GLU A 308 2.95 -4.30 11.79
CA GLU A 308 4.11 -3.83 12.58
C GLU A 308 3.73 -2.72 13.57
N PHE A 309 2.91 -1.74 13.14
CA PHE A 309 2.43 -0.70 14.03
C PHE A 309 1.64 -1.27 15.21
N GLU A 310 0.67 -2.15 14.96
CA GLU A 310 -0.11 -2.76 16.04
C GLU A 310 0.76 -3.57 17.01
N LEU A 311 1.76 -4.28 16.48
CA LEU A 311 2.69 -5.05 17.28
C LEU A 311 3.66 -4.19 18.10
N MET A 312 4.09 -3.05 17.58
CA MET A 312 5.06 -2.18 18.23
C MET A 312 4.42 -1.23 19.25
N PHE A 313 3.19 -0.79 19.00
CA PHE A 313 2.48 0.17 19.85
C PHE A 313 1.44 -0.47 20.77
N GLY A 314 1.00 -1.69 20.49
CA GLY A 314 -0.14 -2.30 21.19
C GLY A 314 -1.48 -1.59 20.90
N LEU A 315 -1.55 -0.80 19.85
CA LEU A 315 -2.70 0.01 19.47
C LEU A 315 -3.25 -0.42 18.10
N PRO A 316 -4.57 -0.55 17.93
CA PRO A 316 -5.13 -0.90 16.63
C PRO A 316 -4.98 0.26 15.64
N VAL A 317 -4.66 -0.04 14.38
CA VAL A 317 -4.58 0.96 13.28
C VAL A 317 -5.90 1.73 13.11
N LYS A 318 -7.02 1.14 13.55
CA LYS A 318 -8.32 1.81 13.62
C LYS A 318 -8.26 3.11 14.44
N SER A 319 -7.41 3.21 15.46
CA SER A 319 -7.19 4.42 16.24
C SER A 319 -6.60 5.58 15.40
N LEU A 320 -5.93 5.24 14.29
CA LEU A 320 -5.40 6.18 13.31
C LEU A 320 -6.25 6.23 12.03
N ASN A 321 -7.57 6.09 12.16
CA ASN A 321 -8.51 6.10 11.03
C ASN A 321 -8.15 5.10 9.91
N ASN A 322 -7.61 3.93 10.27
CA ASN A 322 -7.16 2.89 9.33
C ASN A 322 -6.15 3.39 8.29
N ALA A 323 -5.25 4.28 8.68
CA ALA A 323 -4.23 4.79 7.78
C ALA A 323 -3.48 3.66 7.07
N THR A 324 -3.25 3.80 5.77
CA THR A 324 -2.47 2.83 4.97
C THR A 324 -1.03 2.75 5.48
N ILE A 325 -0.46 3.90 5.82
CA ILE A 325 0.87 4.01 6.43
C ILE A 325 0.70 4.73 7.78
N PRO A 326 0.52 3.98 8.91
CA PRO A 326 0.19 4.56 10.20
C PRO A 326 1.18 5.63 10.68
N HIS A 327 2.47 5.39 10.52
CA HIS A 327 3.50 6.33 10.95
C HIS A 327 3.48 7.67 10.20
N SER A 328 2.82 7.76 9.04
CA SER A 328 2.64 9.06 8.37
C SER A 328 1.74 10.04 9.13
N LEU A 329 0.98 9.55 10.11
CA LEU A 329 0.12 10.34 10.99
C LEU A 329 0.77 10.64 12.35
N LEU A 330 1.92 10.05 12.64
CA LEU A 330 2.65 10.33 13.87
C LEU A 330 3.48 11.61 13.74
N PRO A 331 3.71 12.34 14.84
CA PRO A 331 4.60 13.50 14.83
C PRO A 331 6.03 13.08 14.44
N ALA A 332 6.61 13.77 13.45
CA ALA A 332 7.99 13.55 13.06
C ALA A 332 8.96 14.10 14.12
N ASN A 333 10.12 13.45 14.27
CA ASN A 333 11.18 13.80 15.22
C ASN A 333 10.71 13.82 16.69
N VAL A 334 9.75 12.98 17.03
CA VAL A 334 9.25 12.79 18.38
C VAL A 334 9.41 11.33 18.75
N GLU A 335 10.07 11.07 19.87
CA GLU A 335 10.18 9.73 20.44
C GLU A 335 8.80 9.14 20.67
N GLN A 336 8.57 7.92 20.17
CA GLN A 336 7.29 7.25 20.22
C GLN A 336 7.26 6.26 21.39
N ASP A 337 6.12 6.15 22.06
CA ASP A 337 5.94 5.22 23.18
C ASP A 337 5.59 3.81 22.66
N THR A 338 6.62 3.03 22.39
CA THR A 338 6.53 1.68 21.80
C THR A 338 7.01 0.62 22.79
N PHE A 339 6.79 -0.66 22.47
CA PHE A 339 7.40 -1.76 23.24
C PHE A 339 8.93 -1.69 23.23
N ALA A 340 9.55 -1.30 22.11
CA ALA A 340 11.02 -1.12 22.06
C ALA A 340 11.47 -0.07 23.08
N GLN A 341 10.78 1.08 23.11
CA GLN A 341 11.08 2.13 24.08
C GLN A 341 10.83 1.69 25.54
N MET A 342 9.77 0.92 25.77
CA MET A 342 9.48 0.35 27.08
C MET A 342 10.59 -0.61 27.56
N TYR A 343 11.06 -1.52 26.70
CA TYR A 343 12.15 -2.42 27.02
C TYR A 343 13.48 -1.69 27.18
N LYS A 344 13.76 -0.69 26.35
CA LYS A 344 14.95 0.17 26.48
C LYS A 344 15.03 0.85 27.84
N ARG A 345 13.91 1.44 28.32
CA ARG A 345 13.81 2.04 29.66
C ARG A 345 14.06 1.01 30.77
N GLN A 346 13.84 -0.26 30.52
CA GLN A 346 14.13 -1.36 31.44
C GLN A 346 15.57 -1.90 31.31
N GLY A 347 16.39 -1.31 30.45
CA GLY A 347 17.80 -1.67 30.27
C GLY A 347 18.04 -2.84 29.31
N TYR A 348 17.11 -3.09 28.37
CA TYR A 348 17.33 -3.99 27.25
C TYR A 348 18.10 -3.29 26.14
N HIS A 349 18.93 -4.03 25.40
CA HIS A 349 19.38 -3.62 24.09
C HIS A 349 18.26 -3.90 23.09
N THR A 350 17.94 -2.90 22.26
CA THR A 350 16.76 -2.99 21.38
C THR A 350 17.16 -3.00 19.92
N THR A 351 16.82 -4.07 19.18
CA THR A 351 17.15 -4.24 17.77
C THR A 351 15.92 -4.50 16.93
N TYR A 352 15.78 -3.77 15.82
CA TYR A 352 14.88 -4.12 14.73
C TYR A 352 15.67 -4.83 13.62
N LEU A 353 15.16 -5.97 13.14
CA LEU A 353 15.81 -6.80 12.13
C LEU A 353 14.85 -7.14 11.00
N HIS A 354 15.15 -6.63 9.78
CA HIS A 354 14.34 -6.86 8.60
C HIS A 354 15.22 -7.07 7.36
N PRO A 355 15.23 -8.28 6.74
CA PRO A 355 16.15 -8.62 5.66
C PRO A 355 15.70 -8.06 4.30
N PHE A 356 15.34 -6.78 4.24
CA PHE A 356 14.93 -6.06 3.04
C PHE A 356 15.47 -4.62 3.04
N SER A 357 15.09 -3.82 2.03
CA SER A 357 15.55 -2.43 1.86
C SER A 357 15.15 -1.54 3.05
N SER A 358 16.10 -0.79 3.58
CA SER A 358 15.89 0.14 4.70
C SER A 358 14.92 1.29 4.35
N SER A 359 14.93 1.69 3.07
CA SER A 359 14.07 2.78 2.57
C SER A 359 12.62 2.38 2.40
N PHE A 360 12.33 1.06 2.33
CA PHE A 360 10.96 0.60 2.07
C PHE A 360 10.03 0.95 3.23
N TYR A 361 8.92 1.62 2.92
CA TYR A 361 8.03 2.31 3.88
C TYR A 361 8.71 3.41 4.73
N GLY A 362 9.94 3.81 4.43
CA GLY A 362 10.70 4.77 5.23
C GLY A 362 11.12 4.24 6.62
N ARG A 363 11.26 2.91 6.77
CA ARG A 363 11.54 2.26 8.05
C ARG A 363 12.79 2.79 8.75
N GLU A 364 13.89 2.98 8.02
CA GLU A 364 15.14 3.49 8.58
C GLU A 364 14.95 4.86 9.26
N GLU A 365 14.20 5.78 8.60
CA GLU A 365 13.93 7.11 9.12
C GLU A 365 12.98 7.06 10.33
N VAL A 366 11.88 6.30 10.22
CA VAL A 366 10.80 6.28 11.22
C VAL A 366 11.15 5.43 12.44
N TYR A 367 11.75 4.26 12.24
CA TYR A 367 11.97 3.32 13.35
C TYR A 367 13.12 3.72 14.27
N SER A 368 13.98 4.65 13.84
CA SER A 368 14.93 5.32 14.73
C SER A 368 14.21 6.05 15.86
N GLU A 369 12.98 6.54 15.64
CA GLU A 369 12.15 7.24 16.63
C GLU A 369 11.35 6.27 17.53
N TYR A 370 11.34 4.96 17.20
CA TYR A 370 10.60 3.93 17.93
C TYR A 370 11.35 3.34 19.13
N GLY A 371 12.56 3.84 19.39
CA GLY A 371 13.35 3.43 20.56
C GLY A 371 14.30 2.26 20.32
N PHE A 372 14.48 1.81 19.06
CA PHE A 372 15.50 0.83 18.75
C PHE A 372 16.90 1.44 18.81
N ASP A 373 17.83 0.77 19.48
CA ASP A 373 19.25 1.15 19.52
C ASP A 373 19.95 0.79 18.19
N ARG A 374 19.47 -0.27 17.54
CA ARG A 374 20.04 -0.78 16.29
C ARG A 374 18.92 -1.11 15.29
N LEU A 375 19.07 -0.61 14.08
CA LEU A 375 18.27 -1.02 12.94
C LEU A 375 19.14 -1.84 12.00
N MET A 376 18.69 -3.03 11.62
CA MET A 376 19.42 -3.93 10.73
C MET A 376 18.54 -4.31 9.55
N PHE A 377 19.03 -4.02 8.35
CA PHE A 377 18.40 -4.34 7.10
C PHE A 377 19.24 -5.34 6.28
N ILE A 378 18.85 -5.63 5.06
CA ILE A 378 19.53 -6.64 4.24
C ILE A 378 21.04 -6.41 4.09
N ASP A 379 21.47 -5.15 3.97
CA ASP A 379 22.87 -4.79 3.77
C ASP A 379 23.68 -4.79 5.09
N ASP A 380 23.00 -4.89 6.24
CA ASP A 380 23.62 -4.89 7.57
C ASP A 380 23.84 -6.31 8.12
N LEU A 381 23.36 -7.35 7.41
CA LEU A 381 23.51 -8.73 7.86
C LEU A 381 24.98 -9.13 7.86
N THR A 382 25.44 -9.71 8.98
CA THR A 382 26.84 -10.11 9.21
C THR A 382 27.03 -11.63 9.14
N VAL A 383 25.95 -12.40 9.21
CA VAL A 383 25.97 -13.85 9.03
C VAL A 383 25.96 -14.24 7.55
N PRO A 384 26.43 -15.46 7.17
CA PRO A 384 26.30 -15.93 5.80
C PRO A 384 24.85 -15.95 5.34
N VAL A 385 24.53 -15.16 4.33
CA VAL A 385 23.16 -14.99 3.81
C VAL A 385 22.81 -16.18 2.90
N GLN A 386 21.72 -16.88 3.23
CA GLN A 386 21.06 -17.82 2.35
C GLN A 386 19.73 -17.25 1.87
N LYS A 387 19.26 -17.72 0.73
CA LYS A 387 18.01 -17.26 0.12
C LYS A 387 17.11 -18.42 -0.25
N LEU A 388 15.83 -18.21 -0.05
CA LEU A 388 14.78 -18.98 -0.70
C LEU A 388 14.17 -18.12 -1.81
N ARG A 389 14.30 -18.55 -3.06
CA ARG A 389 13.97 -17.72 -4.23
C ARG A 389 14.81 -16.42 -4.23
N ASP A 390 14.17 -15.28 -4.19
CA ASP A 390 14.83 -13.98 -4.24
C ASP A 390 15.05 -13.36 -2.84
N TYR A 391 14.46 -13.93 -1.79
CA TYR A 391 14.47 -13.39 -0.43
C TYR A 391 15.41 -14.15 0.50
N VAL A 392 15.93 -13.43 1.48
CA VAL A 392 16.70 -14.01 2.58
C VAL A 392 15.81 -15.00 3.33
N ASP A 393 16.33 -16.20 3.60
CA ASP A 393 15.58 -17.20 4.34
C ASP A 393 15.48 -16.90 5.85
N ASP A 394 14.50 -17.51 6.49
CA ASP A 394 14.20 -17.23 7.89
C ASP A 394 15.33 -17.73 8.81
N ASP A 395 16.02 -18.82 8.48
CA ASP A 395 17.16 -19.32 9.27
C ASP A 395 18.33 -18.34 9.32
N THR A 396 18.63 -17.65 8.20
CA THR A 396 19.62 -16.56 8.18
C THR A 396 19.27 -15.47 9.16
N VAL A 397 17.99 -15.06 9.19
CA VAL A 397 17.52 -14.00 10.08
C VAL A 397 17.58 -14.44 11.55
N TYR A 398 17.23 -15.67 11.83
CA TYR A 398 17.32 -16.25 13.18
C TYR A 398 18.77 -16.37 13.66
N ARG A 399 19.71 -16.78 12.80
CA ARG A 399 21.15 -16.78 13.12
C ARG A 399 21.70 -15.38 13.38
N GLN A 400 21.19 -14.38 12.65
CA GLN A 400 21.56 -12.99 12.94
C GLN A 400 21.06 -12.56 14.33
N ALA A 401 19.85 -12.96 14.71
CA ALA A 401 19.34 -12.68 16.05
C ALA A 401 20.15 -13.40 17.15
N GLU A 402 20.53 -14.65 16.93
CA GLU A 402 21.43 -15.40 17.83
C GLU A 402 22.80 -14.72 17.97
N GLN A 403 23.37 -14.21 16.89
CA GLN A 403 24.62 -13.47 16.92
C GLN A 403 24.47 -12.16 17.72
N ILE A 404 23.37 -11.43 17.54
CA ILE A 404 23.11 -10.20 18.30
C ILE A 404 23.09 -10.51 19.79
N MET A 405 22.32 -11.52 20.22
CA MET A 405 22.27 -11.91 21.65
C MET A 405 23.63 -12.36 22.19
N ALA A 406 24.47 -12.98 21.37
CA ALA A 406 25.82 -13.39 21.78
C ALA A 406 26.83 -12.24 21.88
N GLU A 407 26.58 -11.11 21.18
CA GLU A 407 27.45 -9.93 21.15
C GLU A 407 27.12 -8.91 22.25
N THR A 408 25.94 -8.96 22.84
CA THR A 408 25.46 -8.01 23.82
C THR A 408 25.70 -8.46 25.27
N ASP A 409 26.05 -7.53 26.14
CA ASP A 409 26.13 -7.78 27.59
C ASP A 409 24.80 -7.37 28.24
N GLY A 410 23.84 -8.28 28.34
CA GLY A 410 22.54 -8.02 28.96
C GLY A 410 21.36 -8.56 28.16
N PRO A 411 20.14 -8.29 28.58
CA PRO A 411 18.96 -8.79 27.89
C PRO A 411 18.69 -8.00 26.58
N ASP A 412 18.29 -8.72 25.57
CA ASP A 412 17.93 -8.16 24.26
C ASP A 412 16.42 -8.16 24.03
N TYR A 413 15.92 -7.10 23.42
CA TYR A 413 14.63 -7.06 22.73
C TYR A 413 14.88 -7.00 21.23
N ILE A 414 14.56 -8.05 20.52
CA ILE A 414 14.76 -8.15 19.07
C ILE A 414 13.40 -8.27 18.38
N HIS A 415 13.06 -7.29 17.56
CA HIS A 415 11.87 -7.33 16.71
C HIS A 415 12.26 -7.72 15.30
N ILE A 416 11.77 -8.86 14.84
CA ILE A 416 12.06 -9.44 13.53
C ILE A 416 10.82 -9.32 12.65
N THR A 417 10.99 -8.82 11.42
CA THR A 417 10.02 -8.97 10.33
C THR A 417 10.69 -9.75 9.21
N THR A 418 10.24 -10.97 8.91
CA THR A 418 10.86 -11.82 7.89
C THR A 418 10.45 -11.44 6.47
N MET A 419 11.02 -12.09 5.43
CA MET A 419 10.70 -11.84 4.02
C MET A 419 10.60 -13.12 3.18
N GLN A 420 10.95 -14.28 3.72
CA GLN A 420 11.10 -15.54 2.96
C GLN A 420 9.88 -15.88 2.12
N ASN A 421 8.68 -15.68 2.67
CA ASN A 421 7.43 -16.07 2.04
C ASN A 421 6.78 -14.96 1.20
N HIS A 422 7.45 -13.84 1.01
CA HIS A 422 6.91 -12.76 0.19
C HIS A 422 6.80 -13.16 -1.30
N GLN A 423 5.76 -12.68 -1.99
CA GLN A 423 5.61 -12.87 -3.43
C GLN A 423 6.74 -12.17 -4.22
N PRO A 424 7.01 -12.54 -5.49
CA PRO A 424 6.24 -13.44 -6.37
C PRO A 424 6.57 -14.92 -6.16
N TYR A 425 5.57 -15.80 -6.33
CA TYR A 425 5.73 -17.25 -6.10
C TYR A 425 6.00 -18.06 -7.37
N GLY A 426 5.86 -17.48 -8.55
CA GLY A 426 5.94 -18.23 -9.81
C GLY A 426 7.26 -18.98 -9.99
N SER A 427 7.16 -20.24 -10.38
CA SER A 427 8.24 -21.05 -10.94
C SER A 427 7.73 -21.76 -12.19
N ASP A 428 8.64 -22.18 -13.07
CA ASP A 428 8.27 -22.80 -14.35
C ASP A 428 7.60 -24.19 -14.17
N ASP A 429 7.79 -24.84 -13.00
CA ASP A 429 7.41 -26.21 -12.74
C ASP A 429 6.27 -26.42 -11.72
N ASP A 430 5.88 -25.38 -10.95
CA ASP A 430 4.90 -25.48 -9.87
C ASP A 430 3.82 -24.41 -9.95
N THR A 431 2.67 -24.67 -9.32
CA THR A 431 1.66 -23.62 -9.10
C THR A 431 2.15 -22.62 -8.06
N GLU A 432 1.69 -21.37 -8.12
CA GLU A 432 2.03 -20.32 -7.14
C GLU A 432 1.72 -20.75 -5.71
N VAL A 433 0.57 -21.40 -5.50
CA VAL A 433 0.18 -21.98 -4.20
C VAL A 433 1.15 -23.08 -3.77
N GLY A 434 1.56 -23.95 -4.69
CA GLY A 434 2.53 -25.01 -4.38
C GLY A 434 3.90 -24.45 -3.95
N VAL A 435 4.36 -23.39 -4.63
CA VAL A 435 5.62 -22.69 -4.26
C VAL A 435 5.49 -22.02 -2.89
N TYR A 436 4.36 -21.36 -2.65
CA TYR A 436 4.07 -20.74 -1.36
C TYR A 436 4.07 -21.76 -0.22
N LEU A 437 3.33 -22.88 -0.35
CA LEU A 437 3.25 -23.91 0.70
C LEU A 437 4.58 -24.59 0.98
N LYS A 438 5.47 -24.73 -0.02
CA LYS A 438 6.85 -25.17 0.20
C LYS A 438 7.65 -24.16 1.05
N GLY A 439 7.45 -22.87 0.82
CA GLY A 439 8.02 -21.81 1.63
C GLY A 439 7.52 -21.84 3.08
N ILE A 440 6.22 -22.00 3.28
CA ILE A 440 5.60 -22.13 4.61
C ILE A 440 6.16 -23.34 5.37
N ARG A 441 6.25 -24.49 4.71
CA ARG A 441 6.86 -25.67 5.32
C ARG A 441 8.28 -25.40 5.81
N LYS A 442 9.09 -24.76 4.95
CA LYS A 442 10.47 -24.39 5.30
C LYS A 442 10.51 -23.42 6.49
N SER A 443 9.65 -22.39 6.52
CA SER A 443 9.56 -21.48 7.68
C SER A 443 9.20 -22.20 8.98
N CYS A 444 8.30 -23.21 8.93
CA CYS A 444 7.97 -24.01 10.11
C CYS A 444 9.17 -24.84 10.60
N GLU A 445 9.94 -25.43 9.67
CA GLU A 445 11.15 -26.20 9.97
C GLU A 445 12.24 -25.29 10.57
N GLU A 446 12.48 -24.12 9.98
CA GLU A 446 13.49 -23.14 10.43
C GLU A 446 13.16 -22.54 11.81
N LEU A 447 11.87 -22.24 12.04
CA LEU A 447 11.43 -21.78 13.36
C LEU A 447 11.65 -22.84 14.44
N GLN A 448 11.32 -24.13 14.13
CA GLN A 448 11.56 -25.23 15.05
C GLN A 448 13.06 -25.37 15.37
N ASP A 449 13.91 -25.27 14.36
CA ASP A 449 15.37 -25.37 14.52
C ASP A 449 15.91 -24.18 15.36
N PHE A 450 15.44 -22.98 15.13
CA PHE A 450 15.77 -21.81 15.94
C PHE A 450 15.38 -22.00 17.41
N LEU A 451 14.15 -22.44 17.68
CA LEU A 451 13.70 -22.72 19.05
C LEU A 451 14.54 -23.84 19.74
N ASN A 452 14.97 -24.85 18.98
CA ASN A 452 15.84 -25.89 19.50
C ASN A 452 17.23 -25.32 19.87
N ARG A 453 17.82 -24.48 19.02
CA ARG A 453 19.11 -23.83 19.31
C ARG A 453 19.02 -22.91 20.54
N LEU A 454 17.92 -22.16 20.70
CA LEU A 454 17.69 -21.36 21.91
C LEU A 454 17.59 -22.22 23.18
N LYS A 455 16.92 -23.39 23.11
CA LYS A 455 16.88 -24.33 24.23
C LYS A 455 18.28 -24.85 24.60
N GLU A 456 19.15 -25.08 23.61
CA GLU A 456 20.53 -25.56 23.81
C GLU A 456 21.44 -24.46 24.41
N SER A 457 21.25 -23.19 24.06
CA SER A 457 22.04 -22.06 24.57
C SER A 457 21.87 -21.86 26.08
N LYS A 458 20.76 -22.30 26.66
CA LYS A 458 20.37 -22.14 28.08
C LYS A 458 20.22 -20.68 28.52
N GLU A 459 20.25 -19.73 27.62
CA GLU A 459 19.94 -18.34 27.92
C GLU A 459 18.42 -18.15 28.02
N PRO A 460 17.92 -17.56 29.12
CA PRO A 460 16.50 -17.31 29.25
C PRO A 460 16.00 -16.46 28.09
N THR A 461 15.16 -17.02 27.24
CA THR A 461 14.62 -16.33 26.05
C THR A 461 13.14 -16.63 25.92
N ILE A 462 12.34 -15.59 25.70
CA ILE A 462 10.92 -15.67 25.35
C ILE A 462 10.77 -15.31 23.89
N VAL A 463 10.11 -16.18 23.13
CA VAL A 463 9.82 -15.95 21.70
C VAL A 463 8.32 -15.73 21.54
N PHE A 464 7.96 -14.59 20.96
CA PHE A 464 6.61 -14.32 20.45
C PHE A 464 6.65 -14.44 18.93
N SER A 465 5.83 -15.29 18.36
CA SER A 465 5.77 -15.45 16.91
C SER A 465 4.35 -15.23 16.42
N LEU A 466 4.19 -14.25 15.53
CA LEU A 466 2.99 -14.03 14.71
C LEU A 466 3.23 -14.69 13.35
N LEU A 467 2.44 -15.76 13.09
CA LEU A 467 2.56 -16.61 11.91
C LEU A 467 1.28 -16.52 11.06
#